data_8536baf52ae951dba5874ea3f4180f7f
#
_entry.id   8536baf52ae951dba5874ea3f4180f7f
#
_cell.length_a   1.000
_cell.length_b   1.000
_cell.length_c   1.000
_cell.angle_alpha   90.00
_cell.angle_beta   90.00
_cell.angle_gamma   90.00
#
_symmetry.space_group_name_H-M   'P 1'
#
loop_
_entity.id
_entity.type
_entity.pdbx_description
1 polymer ?
#
loop_
_entity_poly.entity_id
_entity_poly.type
_entity_poly.pdbx_seq_one_letter_code
_entity_poly.pdbx_strand_id
1 'polypeptide(L)'
;MYPVMLNLQGKKVLFIGGGLETASKVQKLLEQGAWVRLVSPLYHPELAQALHQGLLEWQQRSYTYGDLAGFTLCFSHPVDPSLNSIIAQEARERGVWLNAVDDPAHCDFILPSVHRQGDLVLAVSTSGVAPALAVRIRERLAAEYGPEYAEYLELLRSFRPLVKEAYPHSFEARKAAWYRMIDSEALDLVFLGERERARAVLLQSLYSPTSPSPDGHAAPWQEVV
;
A
#
# COMPACT_ATOMS: atom_id res chain seq x y z
N MET A 1 13.96 -8.59 6.24
CA MET A 1 12.68 -7.84 6.22
C MET A 1 11.59 -8.72 5.64
N TYR A 2 10.41 -8.78 6.29
CA TYR A 2 9.24 -9.52 5.81
C TYR A 2 8.26 -8.54 5.14
N PRO A 3 7.85 -8.77 3.87
CA PRO A 3 6.96 -7.85 3.17
C PRO A 3 5.51 -8.03 3.64
N VAL A 4 4.86 -6.92 4.00
CA VAL A 4 3.46 -6.87 4.39
C VAL A 4 2.77 -5.63 3.84
N MET A 5 1.46 -5.70 3.63
CA MET A 5 0.60 -4.55 3.36
C MET A 5 -0.19 -4.24 4.63
N LEU A 6 0.01 -3.05 5.20
CA LEU A 6 -0.67 -2.63 6.42
C LEU A 6 -1.99 -1.94 6.09
N ASN A 7 -3.05 -2.37 6.76
CA ASN A 7 -4.31 -1.63 6.76
C ASN A 7 -4.23 -0.53 7.82
N LEU A 8 -4.12 0.72 7.37
CA LEU A 8 -3.98 1.89 8.23
C LEU A 8 -5.31 2.62 8.52
N GLN A 9 -6.42 2.14 7.99
CA GLN A 9 -7.73 2.74 8.23
C GLN A 9 -8.00 2.88 9.74
N GLY A 10 -8.14 4.13 10.22
CA GLY A 10 -8.37 4.45 11.63
C GLY A 10 -7.20 4.18 12.58
N LYS A 11 -6.02 3.79 12.08
CA LYS A 11 -4.84 3.59 12.91
C LYS A 11 -4.19 4.92 13.25
N LYS A 12 -3.70 5.02 14.50
CA LYS A 12 -3.00 6.20 14.99
C LYS A 12 -1.52 6.16 14.61
N VAL A 13 -1.07 7.17 13.88
CA VAL A 13 0.30 7.33 13.43
C VAL A 13 0.88 8.62 13.97
N LEU A 14 2.05 8.54 14.60
CA LEU A 14 2.80 9.68 15.09
C LEU A 14 3.90 10.07 14.10
N PHE A 15 4.01 11.35 13.80
CA PHE A 15 5.19 11.94 13.18
C PHE A 15 5.94 12.83 14.17
N ILE A 16 7.26 12.64 14.26
CA ILE A 16 8.18 13.51 15.01
C ILE A 16 9.08 14.18 13.99
N GLY A 17 8.99 15.54 13.90
CA GLY A 17 9.69 16.33 12.89
C GLY A 17 8.78 16.75 11.73
N GLY A 18 8.94 17.97 11.23
CA GLY A 18 8.00 18.68 10.33
C GLY A 18 8.57 19.11 8.99
N GLY A 19 9.65 18.48 8.50
CA GLY A 19 10.29 18.84 7.23
C GLY A 19 9.52 18.41 5.98
N LEU A 20 10.07 18.70 4.80
CA LEU A 20 9.48 18.35 3.49
C LEU A 20 9.21 16.83 3.33
N GLU A 21 10.15 16.00 3.75
CA GLU A 21 9.98 14.55 3.68
C GLU A 21 8.81 14.05 4.55
N THR A 22 8.59 14.70 5.71
CA THR A 22 7.43 14.44 6.56
C THR A 22 6.14 14.76 5.81
N ALA A 23 6.06 15.90 5.14
CA ALA A 23 4.86 16.31 4.42
C ALA A 23 4.40 15.28 3.39
N SER A 24 5.32 14.82 2.54
CA SER A 24 5.05 13.79 1.53
C SER A 24 4.56 12.45 2.14
N LYS A 25 5.14 12.03 3.28
CA LYS A 25 4.74 10.80 3.96
C LYS A 25 3.38 10.93 4.66
N VAL A 26 3.15 12.05 5.34
CA VAL A 26 1.87 12.35 6.03
C VAL A 26 0.71 12.30 5.05
N GLN A 27 0.83 12.96 3.89
CA GLN A 27 -0.25 12.98 2.91
C GLN A 27 -0.65 11.57 2.45
N LYS A 28 0.34 10.71 2.16
CA LYS A 28 0.09 9.31 1.78
C LYS A 28 -0.60 8.50 2.87
N LEU A 29 -0.31 8.77 4.14
CA LEU A 29 -0.97 8.09 5.27
C LEU A 29 -2.41 8.56 5.45
N LEU A 30 -2.67 9.85 5.29
CA LEU A 30 -4.03 10.42 5.31
C LEU A 30 -4.89 9.81 4.19
N GLU A 31 -4.35 9.65 2.99
CA GLU A 31 -5.01 8.98 1.86
C GLU A 31 -5.39 7.52 2.17
N GLN A 32 -4.65 6.85 3.06
CA GLN A 32 -4.95 5.50 3.53
C GLN A 32 -5.87 5.47 4.78
N GLY A 33 -6.44 6.61 5.16
CA GLY A 33 -7.37 6.72 6.28
C GLY A 33 -6.72 6.63 7.66
N ALA A 34 -5.42 6.84 7.78
CA ALA A 34 -4.74 6.92 9.07
C ALA A 34 -5.13 8.21 9.80
N TRP A 35 -5.22 8.15 11.13
CA TRP A 35 -5.26 9.33 11.96
C TRP A 35 -3.85 9.73 12.32
N VAL A 36 -3.44 10.94 11.94
CA VAL A 36 -2.05 11.37 12.04
C VAL A 36 -1.92 12.52 13.03
N ARG A 37 -0.95 12.40 13.95
CA ARG A 37 -0.44 13.51 14.79
C ARG A 37 0.97 13.85 14.39
N LEU A 38 1.25 15.14 14.24
CA LEU A 38 2.56 15.70 14.05
C LEU A 38 3.04 16.38 15.33
N VAL A 39 4.22 15.99 15.84
CA VAL A 39 4.92 16.66 16.94
C VAL A 39 6.18 17.31 16.37
N SER A 40 6.16 18.62 16.22
CA SER A 40 7.27 19.39 15.67
C SER A 40 7.13 20.87 16.01
N PRO A 41 8.23 21.60 16.27
CA PRO A 41 8.20 23.07 16.44
C PRO A 41 7.66 23.82 15.20
N LEU A 42 7.92 23.26 14.00
CA LEU A 42 7.50 23.82 12.72
C LEU A 42 6.91 22.70 11.85
N TYR A 43 6.09 23.06 10.88
CA TYR A 43 5.61 22.14 9.85
C TYR A 43 5.86 22.71 8.44
N HIS A 44 5.98 21.81 7.47
CA HIS A 44 6.14 22.23 6.06
C HIS A 44 4.82 22.79 5.52
N PRO A 45 4.83 23.89 4.73
CA PRO A 45 3.62 24.56 4.22
C PRO A 45 2.63 23.63 3.48
N GLU A 46 3.10 22.57 2.84
CA GLU A 46 2.25 21.57 2.17
C GLU A 46 1.26 20.87 3.13
N LEU A 47 1.51 20.90 4.44
CA LEU A 47 0.60 20.34 5.45
C LEU A 47 -0.51 21.30 5.88
N ALA A 48 -0.44 22.59 5.48
CA ALA A 48 -1.38 23.61 5.92
C ALA A 48 -2.83 23.24 5.60
N GLN A 49 -3.09 22.71 4.40
CA GLN A 49 -4.44 22.31 4.01
C GLN A 49 -4.98 21.17 4.88
N ALA A 50 -4.18 20.14 5.13
CA ALA A 50 -4.58 19.01 5.99
C ALA A 50 -4.88 19.46 7.44
N LEU A 51 -4.09 20.42 7.96
CA LEU A 51 -4.33 21.03 9.26
C LEU A 51 -5.63 21.82 9.30
N HIS A 52 -5.90 22.67 8.29
CA HIS A 52 -7.15 23.43 8.20
C HIS A 52 -8.39 22.55 8.10
N GLN A 53 -8.27 21.42 7.45
CA GLN A 53 -9.36 20.43 7.30
C GLN A 53 -9.53 19.54 8.52
N GLY A 54 -8.67 19.64 9.54
CA GLY A 54 -8.72 18.79 10.73
C GLY A 54 -8.33 17.32 10.47
N LEU A 55 -7.69 17.04 9.34
CA LEU A 55 -7.21 15.71 8.96
C LEU A 55 -5.89 15.34 9.67
N LEU A 56 -5.15 16.34 10.12
CA LEU A 56 -3.87 16.24 10.80
C LEU A 56 -3.93 17.02 12.11
N GLU A 57 -3.57 16.38 13.22
CA GLU A 57 -3.35 17.07 14.50
C GLU A 57 -1.89 17.53 14.59
N TRP A 58 -1.66 18.79 14.96
CA TRP A 58 -0.31 19.31 15.14
C TRP A 58 -0.09 19.80 16.56
N GLN A 59 0.99 19.34 17.17
CA GLN A 59 1.50 19.82 18.45
C GLN A 59 2.79 20.62 18.22
N GLN A 60 2.71 21.93 18.39
CA GLN A 60 3.82 22.86 18.15
C GLN A 60 4.85 22.81 19.26
N ARG A 61 5.62 21.75 19.32
CA ARG A 61 6.71 21.54 20.29
C ARG A 61 7.66 20.44 19.80
N SER A 62 8.80 20.34 20.45
CA SER A 62 9.68 19.18 20.28
C SER A 62 9.06 17.92 20.92
N TYR A 63 9.57 16.77 20.53
CA TYR A 63 9.25 15.48 21.13
C TYR A 63 9.53 15.48 22.64
N THR A 64 8.66 14.81 23.38
CA THR A 64 8.81 14.54 24.81
C THR A 64 8.50 13.06 25.06
N TYR A 65 9.31 12.40 25.91
CA TYR A 65 9.05 11.01 26.30
C TYR A 65 7.62 10.86 26.82
N GLY A 66 6.89 9.90 26.29
CA GLY A 66 5.45 9.72 26.52
C GLY A 66 4.60 9.96 25.26
N ASP A 67 5.13 10.63 24.23
CA ASP A 67 4.39 10.99 23.03
C ASP A 67 3.94 9.78 22.20
N LEU A 68 4.63 8.64 22.26
CA LEU A 68 4.29 7.43 21.54
C LEU A 68 3.10 6.66 22.16
N ALA A 69 2.60 7.09 23.31
CA ALA A 69 1.52 6.39 23.98
C ALA A 69 0.24 6.31 23.14
N GLY A 70 -0.23 5.08 22.87
CA GLY A 70 -1.47 4.81 22.14
C GLY A 70 -1.37 4.93 20.63
N PHE A 71 -0.17 5.08 20.06
CA PHE A 71 0.08 5.01 18.62
C PHE A 71 0.41 3.59 18.17
N THR A 72 0.15 3.31 16.89
CA THR A 72 0.49 2.03 16.24
C THR A 72 1.84 2.12 15.54
N LEU A 73 2.08 3.24 14.86
CA LEU A 73 3.29 3.52 14.10
C LEU A 73 3.85 4.88 14.50
N CYS A 74 5.18 4.99 14.45
CA CYS A 74 5.89 6.27 14.57
C CYS A 74 6.87 6.43 13.42
N PHE A 75 6.87 7.62 12.84
CA PHE A 75 7.91 8.10 11.92
C PHE A 75 8.71 9.18 12.65
N SER A 76 10.02 9.01 12.71
CA SER A 76 10.91 9.93 13.41
C SER A 76 11.91 10.55 12.46
N HIS A 77 11.89 11.88 12.38
CA HIS A 77 12.88 12.70 11.70
C HIS A 77 13.07 14.01 12.47
N PRO A 78 13.53 13.91 13.73
CA PRO A 78 13.70 15.08 14.58
C PRO A 78 14.83 15.98 14.06
N VAL A 79 14.79 17.27 14.44
CA VAL A 79 15.88 18.22 14.12
C VAL A 79 17.18 17.79 14.79
N ASP A 80 17.10 17.22 15.99
CA ASP A 80 18.24 16.62 16.70
C ASP A 80 18.22 15.09 16.56
N PRO A 81 19.09 14.50 15.74
CA PRO A 81 19.15 13.05 15.53
C PRO A 81 19.44 12.24 16.79
N SER A 82 20.03 12.84 17.83
CA SER A 82 20.33 12.16 19.10
C SER A 82 19.04 11.68 19.81
N LEU A 83 17.90 12.29 19.50
CA LEU A 83 16.59 11.87 20.02
C LEU A 83 16.13 10.50 19.50
N ASN A 84 16.66 10.04 18.35
CA ASN A 84 16.23 8.75 17.78
C ASN A 84 16.47 7.57 18.73
N SER A 85 17.52 7.56 19.51
CA SER A 85 17.78 6.50 20.49
C SER A 85 16.72 6.47 21.60
N ILE A 86 16.29 7.64 22.07
CA ILE A 86 15.27 7.78 23.12
C ILE A 86 13.89 7.41 22.56
N ILE A 87 13.59 7.87 21.33
CA ILE A 87 12.36 7.54 20.63
C ILE A 87 12.27 6.03 20.37
N ALA A 88 13.37 5.40 19.93
CA ALA A 88 13.43 3.96 19.70
C ALA A 88 13.31 3.15 21.00
N GLN A 89 13.82 3.65 22.13
CA GLN A 89 13.59 3.05 23.42
C GLN A 89 12.10 3.09 23.78
N GLU A 90 11.46 4.25 23.70
CA GLU A 90 10.03 4.39 24.00
C GLU A 90 9.16 3.54 23.05
N ALA A 91 9.52 3.48 21.77
CA ALA A 91 8.82 2.66 20.78
C ALA A 91 8.81 1.17 21.18
N ARG A 92 9.97 0.62 21.56
CA ARG A 92 10.09 -0.76 22.06
C ARG A 92 9.28 -1.01 23.32
N GLU A 93 9.35 -0.09 24.29
CA GLU A 93 8.62 -0.22 25.57
C GLU A 93 7.11 -0.22 25.38
N ARG A 94 6.61 0.48 24.37
CA ARG A 94 5.17 0.62 24.09
C ARG A 94 4.66 -0.29 22.97
N GLY A 95 5.54 -1.06 22.31
CA GLY A 95 5.17 -1.90 21.16
C GLY A 95 4.72 -1.07 19.94
N VAL A 96 5.25 0.14 19.77
CA VAL A 96 5.01 1.02 18.61
C VAL A 96 6.08 0.72 17.56
N TRP A 97 5.68 0.46 16.34
CA TRP A 97 6.64 0.25 15.24
C TRP A 97 7.23 1.57 14.79
N LEU A 98 8.55 1.63 14.74
CA LEU A 98 9.30 2.84 14.42
C LEU A 98 9.96 2.77 13.04
N ASN A 99 9.81 3.85 12.27
CA ASN A 99 10.67 4.17 11.14
C ASN A 99 11.44 5.46 11.47
N ALA A 100 12.70 5.32 11.83
CA ALA A 100 13.63 6.44 12.01
C ALA A 100 14.23 6.78 10.65
N VAL A 101 13.89 7.95 10.09
CA VAL A 101 14.36 8.40 8.78
C VAL A 101 15.86 8.61 8.83
N ASP A 102 16.59 8.07 7.85
CA ASP A 102 18.05 8.08 7.73
C ASP A 102 18.81 7.39 8.88
N ASP A 103 18.11 6.60 9.72
CA ASP A 103 18.69 5.87 10.83
C ASP A 103 18.20 4.41 10.85
N PRO A 104 18.70 3.56 9.94
CA PRO A 104 18.25 2.17 9.80
C PRO A 104 18.41 1.32 11.06
N ALA A 105 19.39 1.66 11.93
CA ALA A 105 19.65 0.91 13.16
C ALA A 105 18.51 0.99 14.18
N HIS A 106 17.66 2.03 14.09
CA HIS A 106 16.52 2.24 14.94
C HIS A 106 15.17 1.95 14.26
N CYS A 107 15.19 1.35 13.05
CA CYS A 107 13.96 1.03 12.31
C CYS A 107 13.43 -0.38 12.59
N ASP A 108 12.15 -0.49 12.96
CA ASP A 108 11.41 -1.76 12.95
C ASP A 108 10.91 -2.12 11.55
N PHE A 109 10.65 -1.12 10.70
CA PHE A 109 10.24 -1.28 9.31
C PHE A 109 10.84 -0.22 8.41
N ILE A 110 10.91 -0.52 7.11
CA ILE A 110 11.34 0.41 6.07
C ILE A 110 10.22 0.62 5.05
N LEU A 111 10.24 1.77 4.38
CA LEU A 111 9.32 2.05 3.29
C LEU A 111 9.91 1.60 1.95
N PRO A 112 9.21 0.76 1.17
CA PRO A 112 9.62 0.40 -0.18
C PRO A 112 9.39 1.56 -1.16
N SER A 113 9.95 1.44 -2.37
CA SER A 113 9.56 2.26 -3.52
C SER A 113 8.23 1.73 -4.06
N VAL A 114 7.19 2.58 -4.13
CA VAL A 114 5.81 2.15 -4.42
C VAL A 114 5.30 2.78 -5.71
N HIS A 115 4.75 1.95 -6.59
CA HIS A 115 3.87 2.35 -7.68
C HIS A 115 2.43 1.95 -7.34
N ARG A 116 1.46 2.86 -7.58
CA ARG A 116 0.05 2.61 -7.29
C ARG A 116 -0.81 3.04 -8.48
N GLN A 117 -1.70 2.14 -8.88
CA GLN A 117 -2.77 2.41 -9.85
C GLN A 117 -4.09 1.88 -9.27
N GLY A 118 -4.87 2.77 -8.66
CA GLY A 118 -6.06 2.38 -7.92
C GLY A 118 -5.72 1.34 -6.84
N ASP A 119 -6.28 0.15 -6.96
CA ASP A 119 -6.03 -0.97 -6.04
C ASP A 119 -4.75 -1.75 -6.33
N LEU A 120 -4.15 -1.60 -7.53
CA LEU A 120 -2.86 -2.21 -7.80
C LEU A 120 -1.77 -1.48 -7.02
N VAL A 121 -1.03 -2.23 -6.23
CA VAL A 121 0.13 -1.72 -5.48
C VAL A 121 1.33 -2.60 -5.76
N LEU A 122 2.37 -2.02 -6.35
CA LEU A 122 3.66 -2.66 -6.58
C LEU A 122 4.69 -2.02 -5.64
N ALA A 123 5.22 -2.83 -4.72
CA ALA A 123 6.19 -2.39 -3.73
C ALA A 123 7.55 -3.04 -4.01
N VAL A 124 8.57 -2.22 -4.23
CA VAL A 124 9.93 -2.67 -4.57
C VAL A 124 10.88 -2.29 -3.45
N SER A 125 11.58 -3.27 -2.89
CA SER A 125 12.59 -3.07 -1.85
C SER A 125 13.86 -3.82 -2.20
N THR A 126 14.99 -3.20 -1.90
CA THR A 126 16.31 -3.83 -1.91
C THR A 126 16.87 -4.01 -0.49
N SER A 127 15.98 -3.97 0.52
CA SER A 127 16.32 -4.04 1.95
C SER A 127 17.39 -3.01 2.38
N GLY A 128 17.37 -1.83 1.74
CA GLY A 128 18.31 -0.74 2.01
C GLY A 128 19.66 -0.85 1.26
N VAL A 129 19.94 -1.95 0.56
CA VAL A 129 21.23 -2.14 -0.14
C VAL A 129 21.41 -1.17 -1.30
N ALA A 130 20.36 -0.95 -2.11
CA ALA A 130 20.43 -0.10 -3.29
C ALA A 130 19.10 0.65 -3.53
N PRO A 131 18.81 1.73 -2.78
CA PRO A 131 17.54 2.46 -2.92
C PRO A 131 17.29 2.98 -4.35
N ALA A 132 18.34 3.46 -5.03
CA ALA A 132 18.24 3.92 -6.42
C ALA A 132 17.81 2.80 -7.39
N LEU A 133 18.22 1.55 -7.16
CA LEU A 133 17.80 0.42 -7.96
C LEU A 133 16.31 0.12 -7.75
N ALA A 134 15.82 0.20 -6.51
CA ALA A 134 14.40 0.04 -6.21
C ALA A 134 13.55 1.10 -6.93
N VAL A 135 14.01 2.35 -6.97
CA VAL A 135 13.36 3.44 -7.72
C VAL A 135 13.34 3.12 -9.23
N ARG A 136 14.46 2.70 -9.82
CA ARG A 136 14.53 2.36 -11.25
C ARG A 136 13.63 1.20 -11.64
N ILE A 137 13.54 0.16 -10.79
CA ILE A 137 12.61 -0.96 -11.02
C ILE A 137 11.16 -0.46 -10.94
N ARG A 138 10.82 0.33 -9.92
CA ARG A 138 9.48 0.92 -9.80
C ARG A 138 9.10 1.77 -11.02
N GLU A 139 10.05 2.56 -11.57
CA GLU A 139 9.81 3.37 -12.78
C GLU A 139 9.50 2.51 -14.01
N ARG A 140 10.20 1.37 -14.18
CA ARG A 140 9.88 0.41 -15.24
C ARG A 140 8.49 -0.20 -15.06
N LEU A 141 8.18 -0.63 -13.83
CA LEU A 141 6.85 -1.16 -13.52
C LEU A 141 5.76 -0.10 -13.73
N ALA A 142 6.02 1.17 -13.42
CA ALA A 142 5.07 2.24 -13.64
C ALA A 142 4.76 2.49 -15.12
N ALA A 143 5.73 2.24 -16.02
CA ALA A 143 5.52 2.33 -17.45
C ALA A 143 4.73 1.14 -18.03
N GLU A 144 4.83 -0.03 -17.38
CA GLU A 144 4.14 -1.26 -17.80
C GLU A 144 2.73 -1.35 -17.21
N TYR A 145 2.57 -0.96 -15.95
CA TYR A 145 1.31 -1.05 -15.20
C TYR A 145 0.65 0.33 -15.07
N GLY A 146 0.03 0.77 -16.17
CA GLY A 146 -0.61 2.08 -16.33
C GLY A 146 -2.01 2.19 -15.67
N PRO A 147 -2.72 3.30 -15.94
CA PRO A 147 -4.05 3.56 -15.38
C PRO A 147 -5.11 2.54 -15.81
N GLU A 148 -4.92 1.83 -16.91
CA GLU A 148 -5.80 0.76 -17.40
C GLU A 148 -5.94 -0.37 -16.37
N TYR A 149 -4.89 -0.64 -15.60
CA TYR A 149 -4.95 -1.62 -14.51
C TYR A 149 -5.86 -1.18 -13.36
N ALA A 150 -5.96 0.11 -13.08
CA ALA A 150 -6.92 0.61 -12.08
C ALA A 150 -8.36 0.36 -12.55
N GLU A 151 -8.65 0.66 -13.80
CA GLU A 151 -9.96 0.44 -14.41
C GLU A 151 -10.32 -1.06 -14.46
N TYR A 152 -9.36 -1.89 -14.86
CA TYR A 152 -9.54 -3.34 -14.91
C TYR A 152 -9.82 -3.94 -13.53
N LEU A 153 -9.09 -3.54 -12.50
CA LEU A 153 -9.32 -3.99 -11.12
C LEU A 153 -10.67 -3.52 -10.56
N GLU A 154 -11.10 -2.30 -10.90
CA GLU A 154 -12.44 -1.83 -10.55
C GLU A 154 -13.51 -2.70 -11.21
N LEU A 155 -13.32 -3.04 -12.49
CA LEU A 155 -14.21 -3.96 -13.20
C LEU A 155 -14.24 -5.33 -12.53
N LEU A 156 -13.08 -5.95 -12.28
CA LEU A 156 -12.97 -7.24 -11.58
C LEU A 156 -13.59 -7.22 -10.19
N ARG A 157 -13.47 -6.10 -9.45
CA ARG A 157 -14.12 -5.92 -8.15
C ARG A 157 -15.63 -6.12 -8.25
N SER A 158 -16.27 -5.61 -9.33
CA SER A 158 -17.71 -5.75 -9.55
C SER A 158 -18.14 -7.21 -9.76
N PHE A 159 -17.22 -8.10 -10.15
CA PHE A 159 -17.47 -9.53 -10.34
C PHE A 159 -17.32 -10.36 -9.06
N ARG A 160 -16.72 -9.84 -7.98
CA ARG A 160 -16.55 -10.62 -6.73
C ARG A 160 -17.84 -11.20 -6.18
N PRO A 161 -18.98 -10.45 -6.07
CA PRO A 161 -20.25 -11.03 -5.64
C PRO A 161 -20.77 -12.08 -6.62
N LEU A 162 -20.64 -11.85 -7.95
CA LEU A 162 -21.11 -12.78 -8.97
C LEU A 162 -20.37 -14.12 -8.92
N VAL A 163 -19.04 -14.09 -8.75
CA VAL A 163 -18.23 -15.32 -8.59
C VAL A 163 -18.65 -16.09 -7.33
N LYS A 164 -18.92 -15.38 -6.23
CA LYS A 164 -19.37 -16.01 -4.98
C LYS A 164 -20.76 -16.65 -5.13
N GLU A 165 -21.66 -15.99 -5.86
CA GLU A 165 -23.02 -16.47 -6.14
C GLU A 165 -23.00 -17.68 -7.10
N ALA A 166 -22.19 -17.62 -8.17
CA ALA A 166 -22.07 -18.71 -9.14
C ALA A 166 -21.46 -19.99 -8.54
N TYR A 167 -20.55 -19.86 -7.58
CA TYR A 167 -19.84 -20.98 -6.98
C TYR A 167 -19.81 -20.91 -5.44
N PRO A 168 -20.95 -20.98 -4.75
CA PRO A 168 -21.04 -20.69 -3.31
C PRO A 168 -20.26 -21.66 -2.43
N HIS A 169 -20.16 -22.93 -2.82
CA HIS A 169 -19.63 -24.02 -2.00
C HIS A 169 -18.27 -24.55 -2.47
N SER A 170 -17.69 -24.02 -3.55
CA SER A 170 -16.44 -24.54 -4.10
C SER A 170 -15.39 -23.43 -4.23
N PHE A 171 -14.37 -23.49 -3.39
CA PHE A 171 -13.19 -22.61 -3.52
C PHE A 171 -12.47 -22.82 -4.85
N GLU A 172 -12.26 -24.10 -5.25
CA GLU A 172 -11.57 -24.43 -6.50
C GLU A 172 -12.33 -23.94 -7.73
N ALA A 173 -13.66 -24.02 -7.75
CA ALA A 173 -14.45 -23.48 -8.86
C ALA A 173 -14.36 -21.95 -8.92
N ARG A 174 -14.37 -21.25 -7.77
CA ARG A 174 -14.15 -19.81 -7.73
C ARG A 174 -12.76 -19.43 -8.24
N LYS A 175 -11.72 -20.16 -7.80
CA LYS A 175 -10.35 -19.97 -8.25
C LYS A 175 -10.25 -20.14 -9.77
N ALA A 176 -10.76 -21.24 -10.29
CA ALA A 176 -10.77 -21.51 -11.73
C ALA A 176 -11.52 -20.43 -12.53
N ALA A 177 -12.64 -19.94 -12.02
CA ALA A 177 -13.39 -18.84 -12.65
C ALA A 177 -12.55 -17.55 -12.70
N TRP A 178 -11.85 -17.21 -11.63
CA TRP A 178 -10.95 -16.05 -11.61
C TRP A 178 -9.84 -16.16 -12.65
N TYR A 179 -9.18 -17.32 -12.77
CA TYR A 179 -8.14 -17.51 -13.77
C TYR A 179 -8.68 -17.39 -15.20
N ARG A 180 -9.83 -18.02 -15.53
CA ARG A 180 -10.46 -17.86 -16.85
C ARG A 180 -10.78 -16.40 -17.18
N MET A 181 -11.24 -15.62 -16.19
CA MET A 181 -11.53 -14.20 -16.37
C MET A 181 -10.24 -13.39 -16.60
N ILE A 182 -9.19 -13.64 -15.81
CA ILE A 182 -7.90 -12.93 -15.92
C ILE A 182 -7.17 -13.29 -17.23
N ASP A 183 -7.25 -14.54 -17.68
CA ASP A 183 -6.61 -15.04 -18.90
C ASP A 183 -7.41 -14.72 -20.17
N SER A 184 -8.56 -14.04 -20.05
CA SER A 184 -9.36 -13.60 -21.20
C SER A 184 -8.82 -12.31 -21.82
N GLU A 185 -9.33 -11.94 -23.00
CA GLU A 185 -9.00 -10.67 -23.67
C GLU A 185 -9.55 -9.41 -22.98
N ALA A 186 -10.15 -9.55 -21.78
CA ALA A 186 -10.81 -8.44 -21.09
C ALA A 186 -9.86 -7.29 -20.75
N LEU A 187 -8.62 -7.59 -20.36
CA LEU A 187 -7.60 -6.56 -20.10
C LEU A 187 -7.24 -5.81 -21.39
N ASP A 188 -7.05 -6.52 -22.52
CA ASP A 188 -6.73 -5.89 -23.80
C ASP A 188 -7.87 -4.95 -24.24
N LEU A 189 -9.12 -5.35 -24.03
CA LEU A 189 -10.27 -4.50 -24.31
C LEU A 189 -10.32 -3.24 -23.43
N VAL A 190 -9.87 -3.33 -22.18
CA VAL A 190 -9.73 -2.14 -21.30
C VAL A 190 -8.65 -1.21 -21.87
N PHE A 191 -7.51 -1.73 -22.34
CA PHE A 191 -6.49 -0.93 -23.02
C PHE A 191 -7.00 -0.22 -24.27
N LEU A 192 -7.99 -0.81 -24.95
CA LEU A 192 -8.67 -0.21 -26.12
C LEU A 192 -9.79 0.76 -25.74
N GLY A 193 -10.08 0.96 -24.44
CA GLY A 193 -11.20 1.78 -23.94
C GLY A 193 -12.58 1.13 -24.12
N GLU A 194 -12.64 -0.18 -24.40
CA GLU A 194 -13.86 -0.93 -24.71
C GLU A 194 -14.44 -1.63 -23.46
N ARG A 195 -14.68 -0.85 -22.40
CA ARG A 195 -15.08 -1.34 -21.07
C ARG A 195 -16.31 -2.26 -21.09
N GLU A 196 -17.35 -1.93 -21.87
CA GLU A 196 -18.55 -2.76 -21.93
C GLU A 196 -18.30 -4.12 -22.59
N ARG A 197 -17.44 -4.16 -23.60
CA ARG A 197 -17.00 -5.42 -24.21
C ARG A 197 -16.17 -6.24 -23.25
N ALA A 198 -15.23 -5.62 -22.54
CA ALA A 198 -14.44 -6.27 -21.48
C ALA A 198 -15.37 -6.90 -20.43
N ARG A 199 -16.41 -6.17 -20.00
CA ARG A 199 -17.41 -6.69 -19.07
C ARG A 199 -18.15 -7.91 -19.62
N ALA A 200 -18.54 -7.89 -20.88
CA ALA A 200 -19.25 -9.01 -21.51
C ALA A 200 -18.33 -10.26 -21.59
N VAL A 201 -17.07 -10.08 -21.93
CA VAL A 201 -16.05 -11.16 -21.96
C VAL A 201 -15.84 -11.76 -20.57
N LEU A 202 -15.73 -10.93 -19.52
CA LEU A 202 -15.60 -11.40 -18.14
C LEU A 202 -16.84 -12.20 -17.72
N LEU A 203 -18.03 -11.74 -18.08
CA LEU A 203 -19.28 -12.44 -17.75
C LEU A 203 -19.35 -13.82 -18.46
N GLN A 204 -18.98 -13.89 -19.71
CA GLN A 204 -18.90 -15.14 -20.45
C GLN A 204 -17.87 -16.09 -19.82
N SER A 205 -16.69 -15.59 -19.48
CA SER A 205 -15.60 -16.36 -18.87
C SER A 205 -15.97 -16.89 -17.48
N LEU A 206 -16.77 -16.16 -16.71
CA LEU A 206 -17.26 -16.59 -15.41
C LEU A 206 -18.07 -17.88 -15.51
N TYR A 207 -18.94 -18.02 -16.51
CA TYR A 207 -19.86 -19.15 -16.66
C TYR A 207 -19.38 -20.19 -17.67
N SER A 208 -18.22 -20.00 -18.31
CA SER A 208 -17.67 -20.98 -19.23
C SER A 208 -17.38 -22.31 -18.50
N PRO A 209 -17.70 -23.47 -19.10
CA PRO A 209 -17.30 -24.74 -18.51
C PRO A 209 -15.77 -24.81 -18.41
N THR A 210 -15.28 -25.43 -17.34
CA THR A 210 -13.86 -25.74 -17.17
C THR A 210 -13.42 -26.66 -18.30
N SER A 211 -12.80 -26.12 -19.35
CA SER A 211 -11.96 -26.92 -20.22
C SER A 211 -10.76 -27.36 -19.38
N PRO A 212 -10.39 -28.65 -19.32
CA PRO A 212 -9.13 -29.04 -18.72
C PRO A 212 -8.03 -28.28 -19.48
N SER A 213 -7.14 -27.61 -18.75
CA SER A 213 -5.95 -26.96 -19.34
C SER A 213 -5.21 -27.99 -20.19
N PRO A 214 -4.92 -27.72 -21.47
CA PRO A 214 -4.24 -28.69 -22.33
C PRO A 214 -2.81 -28.98 -21.88
N ASP A 215 -2.22 -28.15 -21.07
CA ASP A 215 -0.87 -28.34 -20.54
C ASP A 215 -0.87 -28.25 -19.03
N GLY A 216 -0.48 -29.36 -18.39
CA GLY A 216 -0.30 -29.47 -16.93
C GLY A 216 0.87 -28.63 -16.39
N HIS A 217 1.03 -27.41 -16.86
CA HIS A 217 1.87 -26.42 -16.21
C HIS A 217 1.12 -25.92 -14.98
N ALA A 218 1.41 -26.54 -13.84
CA ALA A 218 1.20 -25.90 -12.56
C ALA A 218 1.78 -24.49 -12.67
N ALA A 219 0.91 -23.49 -12.64
CA ALA A 219 1.36 -22.10 -12.59
C ALA A 219 2.33 -21.95 -11.41
N PRO A 220 3.45 -21.21 -11.54
CA PRO A 220 4.52 -21.14 -10.53
C PRO A 220 4.09 -20.46 -9.21
N TRP A 221 2.80 -20.32 -8.95
CA TRP A 221 2.21 -19.59 -7.81
C TRP A 221 1.53 -20.50 -6.77
N GLN A 222 1.93 -21.79 -6.67
CA GLN A 222 1.29 -22.73 -5.73
C GLN A 222 1.61 -22.51 -4.24
N GLU A 223 2.44 -21.54 -3.88
CA GLU A 223 2.78 -21.27 -2.49
C GLU A 223 2.66 -19.78 -2.13
N VAL A 224 1.47 -19.21 -2.10
CA VAL A 224 1.18 -18.04 -1.25
C VAL A 224 -0.29 -18.08 -0.83
N VAL A 225 -0.55 -18.71 0.28
CA VAL A 225 -1.69 -18.46 1.15
C VAL A 225 -1.15 -18.19 2.54
#